data_0b5e8ba49d3d56d84906134526ddc92e
#
_entry.id   0b5e8ba49d3d56d84906134526ddc92e
#
_cell.length_a   1.000
_cell.length_b   1.000
_cell.length_c   1.000
_cell.angle_alpha   90.00
_cell.angle_beta   90.00
_cell.angle_gamma   90.00
#
_symmetry.space_group_name_H-M   'P 1'
#
loop_
_entity.id
_entity.type
_entity.pdbx_description
1 polymer ?
#
loop_
_entity_poly.entity_id
_entity_poly.type
_entity_poly.pdbx_seq_one_letter_code
_entity_poly.pdbx_strand_id
1 'polypeptide(L)'
;MSNITKLGLGIIAFEGLEHIKNITYEIRPLVDTIVVCLQQTSYLGEPIDDEDVKAAEQLKDLGYIDDIIWFVPEDFHESEGPAGPRMIETDKRNFILDYLEFFAHCSHSLVIDSDEFYDYSDFAKAKNIISENENIVITYCQYINYYRDYQHTMVWPFLSYVPFITESKYRFDFKHGMFDKASDPTRRYFIPDHKSFHIFPFNLVKMHHLSWIRLDISKKIKSWSAQKYFENVKGLKDAILDRYNNYIDGQCAIIMFNVPYYSVIVDLLPKQYIHPKYRLNEIPESLI
;
A
#
# COMPACT_ATOMS: atom_id res chain seq x y z
N MET A 1 -26.44 8.22 -14.97
CA MET A 1 -25.72 6.96 -15.15
C MET A 1 -24.55 6.95 -14.17
N SER A 2 -24.06 5.79 -13.74
CA SER A 2 -22.89 5.74 -12.84
C SER A 2 -21.65 6.26 -13.57
N ASN A 3 -20.86 7.12 -12.90
CA ASN A 3 -19.57 7.58 -13.40
C ASN A 3 -18.55 6.41 -13.43
N ILE A 4 -18.62 5.50 -12.46
CA ILE A 4 -17.81 4.27 -12.44
C ILE A 4 -18.52 3.20 -13.26
N THR A 5 -18.05 2.94 -14.47
CA THR A 5 -18.57 1.86 -15.34
C THR A 5 -17.86 0.53 -15.08
N LYS A 6 -16.58 0.58 -14.71
CA LYS A 6 -15.78 -0.58 -14.32
C LYS A 6 -14.67 -0.13 -13.38
N LEU A 7 -14.56 -0.76 -12.21
CA LEU A 7 -13.55 -0.46 -11.19
C LEU A 7 -12.50 -1.57 -11.13
N GLY A 8 -11.23 -1.20 -11.35
CA GLY A 8 -10.09 -2.10 -11.20
C GLY A 8 -9.37 -1.90 -9.86
N LEU A 9 -8.98 -2.99 -9.22
CA LEU A 9 -8.06 -3.00 -8.11
C LEU A 9 -6.69 -3.50 -8.58
N GLY A 10 -5.67 -2.67 -8.42
CA GLY A 10 -4.28 -3.03 -8.61
C GLY A 10 -3.58 -3.20 -7.28
N ILE A 11 -2.96 -4.34 -7.04
CA ILE A 11 -2.18 -4.61 -5.84
C ILE A 11 -0.72 -4.73 -6.24
N ILE A 12 0.14 -3.84 -5.73
CA ILE A 12 1.58 -3.96 -5.95
C ILE A 12 2.21 -4.81 -4.85
N ALA A 13 3.02 -5.79 -5.24
CA ALA A 13 3.67 -6.70 -4.32
C ALA A 13 5.11 -7.00 -4.74
N PHE A 14 5.94 -7.32 -3.78
CA PHE A 14 7.22 -8.01 -3.89
C PHE A 14 7.25 -9.14 -2.86
N GLU A 15 6.65 -8.89 -1.71
CA GLU A 15 6.43 -9.75 -0.57
C GLU A 15 5.12 -9.36 0.14
N GLY A 16 4.76 -10.05 1.23
CA GLY A 16 3.57 -9.68 2.00
C GLY A 16 2.28 -10.16 1.36
N LEU A 17 2.33 -11.25 0.62
CA LEU A 17 1.17 -11.86 -0.04
C LEU A 17 0.18 -12.46 0.95
N GLU A 18 0.59 -12.69 2.20
CA GLU A 18 -0.24 -13.24 3.28
C GLU A 18 -1.51 -12.43 3.57
N HIS A 19 -1.52 -11.13 3.22
CA HIS A 19 -2.69 -10.28 3.43
C HIS A 19 -3.66 -10.28 2.26
N ILE A 20 -3.21 -10.61 1.03
CA ILE A 20 -3.98 -10.42 -0.21
C ILE A 20 -5.32 -11.17 -0.18
N LYS A 21 -5.34 -12.39 0.31
CA LYS A 21 -6.58 -13.16 0.43
C LYS A 21 -7.67 -12.41 1.21
N ASN A 22 -7.32 -11.88 2.38
CA ASN A 22 -8.28 -11.18 3.23
C ASN A 22 -8.70 -9.85 2.61
N ILE A 23 -7.74 -9.10 2.05
CA ILE A 23 -7.98 -7.84 1.34
C ILE A 23 -8.98 -8.05 0.21
N THR A 24 -8.71 -9.03 -0.65
CA THR A 24 -9.52 -9.28 -1.84
C THR A 24 -10.88 -9.84 -1.48
N TYR A 25 -10.99 -10.73 -0.50
CA TYR A 25 -12.25 -11.29 -0.06
C TYR A 25 -13.25 -10.21 0.37
N GLU A 26 -12.82 -9.22 1.12
CA GLU A 26 -13.69 -8.15 1.60
C GLU A 26 -14.19 -7.23 0.49
N ILE A 27 -13.32 -6.84 -0.44
CA ILE A 27 -13.66 -5.83 -1.45
C ILE A 27 -14.02 -6.40 -2.82
N ARG A 28 -13.88 -7.72 -3.02
CA ARG A 28 -14.23 -8.39 -4.28
C ARG A 28 -15.62 -8.05 -4.84
N PRO A 29 -16.69 -7.97 -4.01
CA PRO A 29 -18.01 -7.59 -4.51
C PRO A 29 -18.12 -6.13 -5.00
N LEU A 30 -17.13 -5.30 -4.69
CA LEU A 30 -17.12 -3.87 -5.00
C LEU A 30 -16.24 -3.50 -6.19
N VAL A 31 -15.44 -4.45 -6.69
CA VAL A 31 -14.51 -4.26 -7.81
C VAL A 31 -14.74 -5.28 -8.90
N ASP A 32 -14.48 -4.89 -10.15
CA ASP A 32 -14.75 -5.71 -11.32
C ASP A 32 -13.53 -6.56 -11.72
N THR A 33 -12.34 -6.09 -11.40
CA THR A 33 -11.07 -6.76 -11.74
C THR A 33 -10.06 -6.53 -10.63
N ILE A 34 -9.36 -7.60 -10.24
CA ILE A 34 -8.26 -7.56 -9.25
C ILE A 34 -6.99 -8.11 -9.91
N VAL A 35 -5.94 -7.29 -9.95
CA VAL A 35 -4.66 -7.66 -10.56
C VAL A 35 -3.54 -7.46 -9.56
N VAL A 36 -2.64 -8.43 -9.45
CA VAL A 36 -1.41 -8.31 -8.66
C VAL A 36 -0.26 -7.98 -9.61
N CYS A 37 0.43 -6.87 -9.33
CA CYS A 37 1.68 -6.52 -9.99
C CYS A 37 2.83 -7.03 -9.12
N LEU A 38 3.41 -8.16 -9.55
CA LEU A 38 4.47 -8.83 -8.82
C LEU A 38 5.84 -8.38 -9.34
N GLN A 39 6.65 -7.82 -8.46
CA GLN A 39 7.97 -7.33 -8.80
C GLN A 39 8.97 -8.49 -8.78
N GLN A 40 9.77 -8.65 -9.84
CA GLN A 40 10.72 -9.78 -9.96
C GLN A 40 11.96 -9.65 -9.07
N THR A 41 12.41 -8.43 -8.84
CA THR A 41 13.58 -8.15 -7.99
C THR A 41 13.29 -7.02 -7.02
N SER A 42 13.82 -7.09 -5.79
CA SER A 42 13.70 -6.00 -4.82
C SER A 42 14.35 -4.71 -5.32
N TYR A 43 14.15 -3.62 -4.61
CA TYR A 43 14.86 -2.35 -4.88
C TYR A 43 16.39 -2.45 -4.68
N LEU A 44 16.88 -3.56 -4.15
CA LEU A 44 18.29 -3.84 -3.91
C LEU A 44 18.84 -4.92 -4.85
N GLY A 45 18.02 -5.39 -5.82
CA GLY A 45 18.41 -6.40 -6.79
C GLY A 45 18.23 -7.85 -6.33
N GLU A 46 17.69 -8.08 -5.13
CA GLU A 46 17.40 -9.45 -4.65
C GLU A 46 16.20 -10.02 -5.41
N PRO A 47 16.28 -11.25 -5.89
CA PRO A 47 15.15 -11.88 -6.58
C PRO A 47 13.99 -12.13 -5.62
N ILE A 48 12.76 -12.19 -6.17
CA ILE A 48 11.59 -12.63 -5.43
C ILE A 48 11.73 -14.11 -5.07
N ASP A 49 11.24 -14.49 -3.88
CA ASP A 49 11.23 -15.88 -3.45
C ASP A 49 10.23 -16.72 -4.25
N ASP A 50 10.61 -17.97 -4.58
CA ASP A 50 9.73 -18.92 -5.27
C ASP A 50 8.44 -19.20 -4.50
N GLU A 51 8.47 -19.09 -3.16
CA GLU A 51 7.29 -19.26 -2.30
C GLU A 51 6.28 -18.12 -2.52
N ASP A 52 6.74 -16.87 -2.65
CA ASP A 52 5.87 -15.73 -2.96
C ASP A 52 5.26 -15.87 -4.36
N VAL A 53 6.03 -16.36 -5.35
CA VAL A 53 5.50 -16.65 -6.69
C VAL A 53 4.38 -17.68 -6.63
N LYS A 54 4.63 -18.81 -5.96
CA LYS A 54 3.62 -19.88 -5.79
C LYS A 54 2.39 -19.40 -5.05
N ALA A 55 2.57 -18.56 -4.02
CA ALA A 55 1.45 -17.98 -3.27
C ALA A 55 0.58 -17.09 -4.17
N ALA A 56 1.19 -16.28 -5.04
CA ALA A 56 0.44 -15.46 -6.01
C ALA A 56 -0.33 -16.31 -7.01
N GLU A 57 0.28 -17.37 -7.54
CA GLU A 57 -0.37 -18.33 -8.45
C GLU A 57 -1.56 -19.01 -7.77
N GLN A 58 -1.40 -19.47 -6.53
CA GLN A 58 -2.50 -20.05 -5.75
C GLN A 58 -3.65 -19.07 -5.53
N LEU A 59 -3.37 -17.80 -5.24
CA LEU A 59 -4.40 -16.78 -5.10
C LEU A 59 -5.20 -16.61 -6.39
N LYS A 60 -4.54 -16.69 -7.56
CA LYS A 60 -5.20 -16.67 -8.87
C LYS A 60 -6.05 -17.92 -9.11
N ASP A 61 -5.51 -19.10 -8.87
CA ASP A 61 -6.19 -20.37 -9.07
C ASP A 61 -7.45 -20.49 -8.18
N LEU A 62 -7.40 -19.93 -6.98
CA LEU A 62 -8.52 -19.88 -6.03
C LEU A 62 -9.53 -18.75 -6.33
N GLY A 63 -9.27 -17.88 -7.32
CA GLY A 63 -10.15 -16.81 -7.74
C GLY A 63 -10.16 -15.58 -6.83
N TYR A 64 -9.17 -15.42 -5.95
CA TYR A 64 -9.00 -14.21 -5.15
C TYR A 64 -8.52 -13.02 -5.98
N ILE A 65 -7.73 -13.29 -7.02
CA ILE A 65 -7.24 -12.33 -8.00
C ILE A 65 -7.54 -12.84 -9.41
N ASP A 66 -7.68 -11.93 -10.37
CA ASP A 66 -8.00 -12.28 -11.76
C ASP A 66 -6.73 -12.47 -12.59
N ASP A 67 -5.68 -11.70 -12.30
CA ASP A 67 -4.43 -11.81 -13.04
C ASP A 67 -3.19 -11.43 -12.22
N ILE A 68 -2.03 -11.88 -12.72
CA ILE A 68 -0.71 -11.53 -12.22
C ILE A 68 0.07 -10.91 -13.37
N ILE A 69 0.55 -9.69 -13.19
CA ILE A 69 1.45 -9.04 -14.14
C ILE A 69 2.84 -8.90 -13.50
N TRP A 70 3.86 -9.03 -14.33
CA TRP A 70 5.25 -9.06 -13.87
C TRP A 70 5.91 -7.72 -14.14
N PHE A 71 6.37 -7.08 -13.09
CA PHE A 71 7.15 -5.84 -13.17
C PHE A 71 8.64 -6.16 -13.01
N VAL A 72 9.41 -5.80 -14.01
CA VAL A 72 10.87 -5.86 -13.98
C VAL A 72 11.36 -4.42 -13.80
N PRO A 73 11.97 -4.08 -12.67
CA PRO A 73 12.58 -2.75 -12.52
C PRO A 73 13.64 -2.56 -13.61
N GLU A 74 13.58 -1.45 -14.33
CA GLU A 74 14.70 -1.05 -15.17
C GLU A 74 15.94 -0.83 -14.32
N ASP A 75 17.12 -1.06 -14.89
CA ASP A 75 18.38 -1.02 -14.16
C ASP A 75 18.48 0.22 -13.26
N PHE A 76 18.84 -0.03 -12.01
CA PHE A 76 19.07 1.03 -11.04
C PHE A 76 20.10 2.00 -11.60
N HIS A 77 19.67 3.18 -11.93
CA HIS A 77 20.62 4.27 -12.11
C HIS A 77 21.24 4.60 -10.75
N GLU A 78 22.40 4.00 -10.45
CA GLU A 78 23.18 4.30 -9.24
C GLU A 78 23.40 5.82 -9.08
N SER A 79 23.36 6.56 -10.19
CA SER A 79 23.48 8.02 -10.24
C SER A 79 22.33 8.79 -9.58
N GLU A 80 21.15 8.17 -9.36
CA GLU A 80 19.98 8.87 -8.83
C GLU A 80 19.85 8.79 -7.29
N GLY A 81 20.77 8.12 -6.62
CA GLY A 81 20.83 8.05 -5.17
C GLY A 81 19.52 7.55 -4.54
N PRO A 82 19.08 8.18 -3.43
CA PRO A 82 17.85 7.78 -2.72
C PRO A 82 16.55 7.98 -3.50
N ALA A 83 16.55 8.71 -4.61
CA ALA A 83 15.36 8.92 -5.44
C ALA A 83 15.06 7.70 -6.33
N GLY A 84 16.06 6.90 -6.70
CA GLY A 84 15.89 5.74 -7.58
C GLY A 84 14.79 4.77 -7.14
N PRO A 85 14.77 4.24 -5.89
CA PRO A 85 13.71 3.37 -5.41
C PRO A 85 12.30 3.96 -5.52
N ARG A 86 12.17 5.27 -5.30
CA ARG A 86 10.88 5.97 -5.40
C ARG A 86 10.41 6.11 -6.84
N MET A 87 11.30 6.31 -7.77
CA MET A 87 10.99 6.33 -9.20
C MET A 87 10.49 4.95 -9.64
N ILE A 88 11.22 3.88 -9.31
CA ILE A 88 10.81 2.50 -9.60
C ILE A 88 9.44 2.19 -9.01
N GLU A 89 9.17 2.64 -7.79
CA GLU A 89 7.88 2.44 -7.15
C GLU A 89 6.75 3.20 -7.90
N THR A 90 7.03 4.42 -8.35
CA THR A 90 6.10 5.19 -9.18
C THR A 90 5.83 4.50 -10.51
N ASP A 91 6.87 3.98 -11.17
CA ASP A 91 6.77 3.29 -12.44
C ASP A 91 5.98 1.97 -12.31
N LYS A 92 6.22 1.21 -11.23
CA LYS A 92 5.43 0.03 -10.91
C LYS A 92 3.94 0.34 -10.72
N ARG A 93 3.62 1.44 -10.02
CA ARG A 93 2.24 1.89 -9.84
C ARG A 93 1.61 2.33 -11.17
N ASN A 94 2.34 3.00 -12.02
CA ASN A 94 1.86 3.38 -13.35
C ASN A 94 1.71 2.18 -14.27
N PHE A 95 2.61 1.21 -14.20
CA PHE A 95 2.52 -0.03 -14.98
C PHE A 95 1.22 -0.80 -14.71
N ILE A 96 0.80 -0.92 -13.43
CA ILE A 96 -0.47 -1.56 -13.11
C ILE A 96 -1.67 -0.69 -13.52
N LEU A 97 -1.57 0.64 -13.47
CA LEU A 97 -2.59 1.54 -13.98
C LEU A 97 -2.76 1.39 -15.50
N ASP A 98 -1.66 1.26 -16.26
CA ASP A 98 -1.70 1.00 -17.70
C ASP A 98 -2.43 -0.31 -18.00
N TYR A 99 -2.15 -1.38 -17.24
CA TYR A 99 -2.87 -2.63 -17.39
C TYR A 99 -4.37 -2.48 -17.12
N LEU A 100 -4.75 -1.82 -16.03
CA LEU A 100 -6.15 -1.61 -15.66
C LEU A 100 -6.89 -0.76 -16.70
N GLU A 101 -6.28 0.28 -17.25
CA GLU A 101 -6.88 1.15 -18.25
C GLU A 101 -6.97 0.48 -19.63
N PHE A 102 -5.84 0.00 -20.16
CA PHE A 102 -5.75 -0.42 -21.56
C PHE A 102 -6.12 -1.88 -21.80
N PHE A 103 -5.85 -2.78 -20.85
CA PHE A 103 -6.12 -4.21 -21.00
C PHE A 103 -7.40 -4.63 -20.29
N ALA A 104 -7.59 -4.18 -19.06
CA ALA A 104 -8.81 -4.48 -18.32
C ALA A 104 -9.96 -3.51 -18.60
N HIS A 105 -9.73 -2.41 -19.32
CA HIS A 105 -10.73 -1.40 -19.69
C HIS A 105 -11.51 -0.84 -18.49
N CYS A 106 -10.81 -0.59 -17.39
CA CYS A 106 -11.38 0.01 -16.20
C CYS A 106 -11.50 1.52 -16.37
N SER A 107 -12.69 2.09 -16.07
CA SER A 107 -12.89 3.54 -16.05
C SER A 107 -12.25 4.19 -14.84
N HIS A 108 -12.20 3.45 -13.73
CA HIS A 108 -11.60 3.87 -12.46
C HIS A 108 -10.72 2.78 -11.90
N SER A 109 -9.73 3.18 -11.13
CA SER A 109 -8.74 2.29 -10.52
C SER A 109 -8.47 2.67 -9.07
N LEU A 110 -8.19 1.67 -8.27
CA LEU A 110 -7.58 1.80 -6.95
C LEU A 110 -6.26 1.02 -6.99
N VAL A 111 -5.14 1.66 -6.62
CA VAL A 111 -3.84 1.00 -6.50
C VAL A 111 -3.39 1.01 -5.05
N ILE A 112 -3.17 -0.18 -4.50
CA ILE A 112 -2.76 -0.40 -3.10
C ILE A 112 -1.49 -1.24 -3.01
N ASP A 113 -0.84 -1.19 -1.86
CA ASP A 113 0.21 -2.13 -1.50
C ASP A 113 -0.41 -3.44 -0.96
N SER A 114 0.35 -4.54 -0.98
CA SER A 114 -0.12 -5.86 -0.53
C SER A 114 -0.50 -5.93 0.95
N ASP A 115 -0.26 -4.88 1.72
CA ASP A 115 -0.54 -4.75 3.15
C ASP A 115 -1.56 -3.64 3.46
N GLU A 116 -2.33 -3.20 2.47
CA GLU A 116 -3.34 -2.15 2.60
C GLU A 116 -4.74 -2.68 2.32
N PHE A 117 -5.71 -2.31 3.15
CA PHE A 117 -7.09 -2.70 2.93
C PHE A 117 -8.10 -1.62 3.33
N TYR A 118 -9.36 -1.85 2.96
CA TYR A 118 -10.48 -0.99 3.26
C TYR A 118 -11.63 -1.80 3.85
N ASP A 119 -12.36 -1.24 4.80
CA ASP A 119 -13.61 -1.82 5.27
C ASP A 119 -14.66 -1.81 4.15
N TYR A 120 -15.36 -2.92 3.96
CA TYR A 120 -16.37 -3.09 2.93
C TYR A 120 -17.42 -1.96 2.94
N SER A 121 -17.96 -1.66 4.13
CA SER A 121 -19.05 -0.69 4.25
C SER A 121 -18.60 0.74 3.93
N ASP A 122 -17.40 1.09 4.36
CA ASP A 122 -16.81 2.41 4.13
C ASP A 122 -16.43 2.58 2.66
N PHE A 123 -15.84 1.54 2.06
CA PHE A 123 -15.53 1.50 0.64
C PHE A 123 -16.78 1.67 -0.22
N ALA A 124 -17.84 0.90 0.06
CA ALA A 124 -19.09 0.95 -0.69
C ALA A 124 -19.73 2.35 -0.67
N LYS A 125 -19.77 2.99 0.51
CA LYS A 125 -20.29 4.37 0.65
C LYS A 125 -19.48 5.37 -0.19
N ALA A 126 -18.15 5.32 -0.09
CA ALA A 126 -17.28 6.23 -0.83
C ALA A 126 -17.37 6.00 -2.34
N LYS A 127 -17.39 4.73 -2.79
CA LYS A 127 -17.62 4.36 -4.20
C LYS A 127 -18.93 4.94 -4.75
N ASN A 128 -20.03 4.86 -3.98
CA ASN A 128 -21.32 5.40 -4.39
C ASN A 128 -21.25 6.93 -4.59
N ILE A 129 -20.61 7.67 -3.67
CA ILE A 129 -20.43 9.12 -3.79
C ILE A 129 -19.67 9.47 -5.09
N ILE A 130 -18.61 8.74 -5.43
CA ILE A 130 -17.86 8.95 -6.68
C ILE A 130 -18.75 8.62 -7.88
N SER A 131 -19.50 7.52 -7.81
CA SER A 131 -20.36 7.07 -8.90
C SER A 131 -21.47 8.07 -9.26
N GLU A 132 -21.94 8.84 -8.27
CA GLU A 132 -23.00 9.83 -8.41
C GLU A 132 -22.49 11.23 -8.81
N ASN A 133 -21.16 11.46 -8.84
CA ASN A 133 -20.60 12.78 -9.06
C ASN A 133 -19.43 12.76 -10.08
N GLU A 134 -19.75 13.15 -11.32
CA GLU A 134 -18.79 13.20 -12.44
C GLU A 134 -17.64 14.20 -12.25
N ASN A 135 -17.75 15.13 -11.31
CA ASN A 135 -16.68 16.08 -11.02
C ASN A 135 -15.60 15.49 -10.09
N ILE A 136 -15.86 14.34 -9.48
CA ILE A 136 -14.87 13.64 -8.63
C ILE A 136 -14.04 12.73 -9.52
N VAL A 137 -12.81 13.13 -9.78
CA VAL A 137 -11.90 12.40 -10.70
C VAL A 137 -10.71 11.76 -9.98
N ILE A 138 -10.20 12.41 -8.94
CA ILE A 138 -9.12 11.89 -8.08
C ILE A 138 -9.52 12.05 -6.64
N THR A 139 -9.43 10.98 -5.87
CA THR A 139 -9.82 11.01 -4.47
C THR A 139 -8.68 10.59 -3.56
N TYR A 140 -8.71 11.13 -2.34
CA TYR A 140 -7.79 10.80 -1.26
C TYR A 140 -8.56 10.51 0.02
N CYS A 141 -8.02 9.62 0.83
CA CYS A 141 -8.49 9.38 2.20
C CYS A 141 -7.30 9.31 3.17
N GLN A 142 -7.59 9.39 4.44
CA GLN A 142 -6.59 9.17 5.48
C GLN A 142 -6.34 7.69 5.70
N TYR A 143 -5.30 7.35 6.49
CA TYR A 143 -5.01 5.97 6.82
C TYR A 143 -4.63 5.77 8.29
N ILE A 144 -4.76 4.52 8.72
CA ILE A 144 -4.34 4.03 10.04
C ILE A 144 -3.18 3.07 9.82
N ASN A 145 -2.06 3.30 10.49
CA ASN A 145 -0.97 2.33 10.55
C ASN A 145 -1.14 1.42 11.75
N TYR A 146 -1.08 0.12 11.52
CA TYR A 146 -1.05 -0.88 12.59
C TYR A 146 0.39 -1.27 12.91
N TYR A 147 0.61 -1.70 14.15
CA TYR A 147 1.91 -2.15 14.61
C TYR A 147 1.77 -3.47 15.35
N ARG A 148 2.47 -4.49 14.87
CA ARG A 148 2.57 -5.80 15.47
C ARG A 148 1.28 -6.63 15.47
N ASP A 149 0.15 -6.02 15.74
CA ASP A 149 -1.18 -6.65 15.68
C ASP A 149 -2.27 -5.63 15.36
N TYR A 150 -3.50 -6.11 15.22
CA TYR A 150 -4.67 -5.29 14.88
C TYR A 150 -5.22 -4.44 16.04
N GLN A 151 -4.64 -4.54 17.22
CA GLN A 151 -5.07 -3.80 18.42
C GLN A 151 -4.20 -2.55 18.65
N HIS A 152 -3.02 -2.49 18.03
CA HIS A 152 -2.07 -1.43 18.21
C HIS A 152 -1.97 -0.58 16.93
N THR A 153 -2.16 0.72 17.08
CA THR A 153 -2.05 1.68 15.98
C THR A 153 -0.94 2.67 16.25
N MET A 154 -0.23 3.06 15.20
CA MET A 154 0.77 4.11 15.26
C MET A 154 0.06 5.47 15.19
N VAL A 155 0.37 6.36 16.11
CA VAL A 155 -0.09 7.74 16.06
C VAL A 155 0.95 8.60 15.38
N TRP A 156 0.61 9.07 14.20
CA TRP A 156 1.42 10.06 13.51
C TRP A 156 0.94 11.46 13.91
N PRO A 157 1.85 12.39 14.21
CA PRO A 157 1.47 13.76 14.53
C PRO A 157 0.84 14.52 13.36
N PHE A 158 0.86 13.95 12.16
CA PHE A 158 0.40 14.59 10.93
C PHE A 158 -0.71 13.78 10.26
N LEU A 159 -1.70 14.51 9.75
CA LEU A 159 -2.69 13.95 8.84
C LEU A 159 -2.02 13.56 7.54
N SER A 160 -1.96 12.27 7.28
CA SER A 160 -1.40 11.71 6.06
C SER A 160 -2.51 11.15 5.18
N TYR A 161 -2.36 11.29 3.88
CA TYR A 161 -3.36 10.91 2.89
C TYR A 161 -2.78 9.94 1.89
N VAL A 162 -3.62 9.04 1.41
CA VAL A 162 -3.32 8.12 0.31
C VAL A 162 -4.39 8.25 -0.77
N PRO A 163 -4.06 8.02 -2.05
CA PRO A 163 -5.07 7.94 -3.09
C PRO A 163 -6.07 6.84 -2.78
N PHE A 164 -7.30 7.09 -3.19
CA PHE A 164 -8.37 6.12 -3.16
C PHE A 164 -8.82 5.82 -4.61
N ILE A 165 -10.10 5.75 -4.92
CA ILE A 165 -10.57 5.50 -6.27
C ILE A 165 -10.31 6.74 -7.15
N THR A 166 -9.72 6.52 -8.33
CA THR A 166 -9.33 7.57 -9.28
C THR A 166 -9.68 7.14 -10.70
N GLU A 167 -10.03 8.07 -11.61
CA GLU A 167 -10.18 7.76 -13.03
C GLU A 167 -8.88 7.15 -13.57
N SER A 168 -8.95 6.01 -14.28
CA SER A 168 -7.79 5.20 -14.68
C SER A 168 -6.81 5.90 -15.62
N LYS A 169 -7.21 6.98 -16.27
CA LYS A 169 -6.37 7.77 -17.18
C LYS A 169 -5.29 8.62 -16.49
N TYR A 170 -5.40 8.86 -15.18
CA TYR A 170 -4.39 9.63 -14.44
C TYR A 170 -3.21 8.76 -14.02
N ARG A 171 -2.01 9.39 -13.95
CA ARG A 171 -0.75 8.71 -13.59
C ARG A 171 -0.12 9.38 -12.40
N PHE A 172 0.59 8.60 -11.63
CA PHE A 172 1.46 9.09 -10.57
C PHE A 172 2.69 9.77 -11.17
N ASP A 173 3.10 10.85 -10.55
CA ASP A 173 4.33 11.55 -10.90
C ASP A 173 5.09 11.95 -9.62
N PHE A 174 6.23 11.31 -9.41
CA PHE A 174 7.07 11.57 -8.25
C PHE A 174 7.63 13.01 -8.23
N LYS A 175 7.93 13.57 -9.39
CA LYS A 175 8.58 14.90 -9.51
C LYS A 175 7.59 16.05 -9.53
N HIS A 176 6.46 15.87 -10.21
CA HIS A 176 5.49 16.93 -10.49
C HIS A 176 4.11 16.68 -9.90
N GLY A 177 3.97 15.63 -9.11
CA GLY A 177 2.68 15.32 -8.45
C GLY A 177 2.21 16.45 -7.54
N MET A 178 0.91 16.82 -7.66
CA MET A 178 0.39 18.08 -7.14
C MET A 178 -0.15 18.01 -5.69
N PHE A 179 -0.39 16.82 -5.15
CA PHE A 179 -0.95 16.70 -3.80
C PHE A 179 0.15 16.50 -2.75
N ASP A 180 0.62 17.61 -2.16
CA ASP A 180 1.70 17.66 -1.18
C ASP A 180 1.40 16.98 0.17
N LYS A 181 0.11 16.78 0.49
CA LYS A 181 -0.35 16.08 1.71
C LYS A 181 -0.32 14.55 1.58
N ALA A 182 -0.06 14.00 0.41
CA ALA A 182 0.15 12.57 0.28
C ALA A 182 1.35 12.14 1.14
N SER A 183 1.15 11.11 1.94
CA SER A 183 2.17 10.58 2.86
C SER A 183 3.40 10.08 2.12
N ASP A 184 3.16 9.52 0.94
CA ASP A 184 4.17 8.98 0.05
C ASP A 184 4.23 9.81 -1.24
N PRO A 185 5.37 10.41 -1.57
CA PRO A 185 5.51 11.18 -2.79
C PRO A 185 5.33 10.34 -4.07
N THR A 186 5.50 9.00 -4.01
CA THR A 186 5.26 8.09 -5.14
C THR A 186 3.77 7.93 -5.46
N ARG A 187 2.88 8.44 -4.60
CA ARG A 187 1.42 8.39 -4.71
C ARG A 187 0.78 9.73 -5.05
N ARG A 188 1.53 10.65 -5.63
CA ARG A 188 1.02 11.94 -6.07
C ARG A 188 0.65 11.87 -7.53
N TYR A 189 -0.60 12.21 -7.85
CA TYR A 189 -1.05 12.28 -9.23
C TYR A 189 -0.63 13.59 -9.89
N PHE A 190 -0.23 13.50 -11.15
CA PHE A 190 -0.11 14.67 -12.02
C PHE A 190 -1.45 14.98 -12.66
N ILE A 191 -1.90 16.23 -12.54
CA ILE A 191 -3.17 16.70 -13.10
C ILE A 191 -2.92 17.93 -13.96
N PRO A 192 -2.95 17.79 -15.30
CA PRO A 192 -2.65 18.92 -16.20
C PRO A 192 -3.72 20.01 -16.16
N ASP A 193 -4.97 19.70 -15.80
CA ASP A 193 -6.13 20.58 -15.99
C ASP A 193 -6.63 21.29 -14.72
N HIS A 194 -5.82 21.40 -13.67
CA HIS A 194 -6.18 22.04 -12.40
C HIS A 194 -7.49 21.54 -11.76
N LYS A 195 -7.88 20.30 -12.04
CA LYS A 195 -9.04 19.67 -11.40
C LYS A 195 -8.78 19.50 -9.91
N SER A 196 -9.82 19.66 -9.11
CA SER A 196 -9.70 19.55 -7.66
C SER A 196 -9.65 18.10 -7.21
N PHE A 197 -8.83 17.84 -6.19
CA PHE A 197 -8.85 16.60 -5.45
C PHE A 197 -10.08 16.56 -4.54
N HIS A 198 -10.74 15.41 -4.47
CA HIS A 198 -11.74 15.16 -3.45
C HIS A 198 -11.13 14.42 -2.28
N ILE A 199 -11.23 14.99 -1.08
CA ILE A 199 -10.69 14.39 0.13
C ILE A 199 -11.85 13.86 0.97
N PHE A 200 -11.90 12.56 1.15
CA PHE A 200 -12.90 11.95 2.02
C PHE A 200 -12.55 12.16 3.50
N PRO A 201 -13.55 12.48 4.33
CA PRO A 201 -13.35 12.57 5.77
C PRO A 201 -13.05 11.19 6.36
N PHE A 202 -12.23 11.17 7.42
CA PHE A 202 -11.75 9.95 8.10
C PHE A 202 -12.85 9.00 8.56
N ASN A 203 -13.99 9.54 8.97
CA ASN A 203 -15.15 8.76 9.44
C ASN A 203 -15.98 8.15 8.29
N LEU A 204 -15.75 8.56 7.05
CA LEU A 204 -16.42 8.02 5.87
C LEU A 204 -15.65 6.84 5.29
N VAL A 205 -14.38 7.05 4.96
CA VAL A 205 -13.48 6.01 4.46
C VAL A 205 -12.05 6.28 4.88
N LYS A 206 -11.33 5.23 5.22
CA LYS A 206 -9.92 5.25 5.57
C LYS A 206 -9.24 3.98 5.12
N MET A 207 -7.99 4.07 4.78
CA MET A 207 -7.14 2.92 4.47
C MET A 207 -6.55 2.36 5.76
N HIS A 208 -6.53 1.07 5.89
CA HIS A 208 -5.87 0.33 6.96
C HIS A 208 -4.55 -0.23 6.43
N HIS A 209 -3.44 0.14 7.05
CA HIS A 209 -2.10 -0.22 6.61
C HIS A 209 -1.43 -1.17 7.60
N LEU A 210 -1.19 -2.40 7.16
CA LEU A 210 -0.67 -3.51 7.95
C LEU A 210 0.84 -3.66 7.85
N SER A 211 1.54 -2.62 7.48
CA SER A 211 2.97 -2.63 7.16
C SER A 211 3.85 -3.33 8.21
N TRP A 212 3.47 -3.22 9.49
CA TRP A 212 4.18 -3.82 10.61
C TRP A 212 3.48 -5.05 11.20
N ILE A 213 2.48 -5.60 10.51
CA ILE A 213 1.87 -6.88 10.83
C ILE A 213 2.33 -7.87 9.77
N ARG A 214 3.27 -8.74 10.12
CA ARG A 214 3.91 -9.68 9.19
C ARG A 214 4.14 -11.02 9.88
N LEU A 215 4.06 -12.10 9.11
CA LEU A 215 4.51 -13.41 9.54
C LEU A 215 6.02 -13.40 9.80
N ASP A 216 6.77 -12.76 8.90
CA ASP A 216 8.20 -12.52 9.06
C ASP A 216 8.56 -11.04 8.87
N ILE A 217 8.67 -10.33 9.98
CA ILE A 217 9.09 -8.91 9.98
C ILE A 217 10.54 -8.73 9.53
N SER A 218 11.40 -9.75 9.69
CA SER A 218 12.80 -9.68 9.27
C SER A 218 12.93 -9.62 7.75
N LYS A 219 12.05 -10.32 7.04
CA LYS A 219 11.95 -10.28 5.57
C LYS A 219 11.63 -8.86 5.11
N LYS A 220 10.59 -8.25 5.68
CA LYS A 220 10.22 -6.86 5.38
C LYS A 220 11.37 -5.87 5.63
N ILE A 221 12.08 -6.00 6.75
CA ILE A 221 13.20 -5.09 7.06
C ILE A 221 14.34 -5.22 6.02
N LYS A 222 14.54 -6.41 5.44
CA LYS A 222 15.54 -6.63 4.39
C LYS A 222 15.17 -6.00 3.05
N SER A 223 13.88 -5.99 2.70
CA SER A 223 13.37 -5.50 1.40
C SER A 223 12.86 -4.06 1.43
N TRP A 224 12.80 -3.45 2.61
CA TRP A 224 12.23 -2.11 2.78
C TRP A 224 12.93 -1.05 1.92
N SER A 225 12.16 -0.32 1.10
CA SER A 225 12.69 0.72 0.21
C SER A 225 13.42 1.85 0.94
N ALA A 226 13.04 2.13 2.19
CA ALA A 226 13.72 3.10 3.03
C ALA A 226 15.07 2.61 3.58
N GLN A 227 15.44 1.33 3.41
CA GLN A 227 16.71 0.78 3.89
C GLN A 227 17.92 1.57 3.39
N LYS A 228 17.87 2.03 2.15
CA LYS A 228 18.95 2.82 1.53
C LYS A 228 19.24 4.14 2.28
N TYR A 229 18.23 4.73 2.92
CA TYR A 229 18.41 5.91 3.77
C TYR A 229 19.12 5.59 5.10
N PHE A 230 19.10 4.34 5.51
CA PHE A 230 19.59 3.90 6.82
C PHE A 230 20.81 2.99 6.73
N GLU A 231 21.38 2.78 5.54
CA GLU A 231 22.55 1.91 5.34
C GLU A 231 23.74 2.27 6.25
N ASN A 232 23.90 3.55 6.54
CA ASN A 232 24.99 4.06 7.37
C ASN A 232 24.66 4.07 8.88
N VAL A 233 23.47 3.64 9.30
CA VAL A 233 23.08 3.61 10.70
C VAL A 233 23.36 2.22 11.26
N LYS A 234 24.56 2.06 11.81
CA LYS A 234 24.99 0.76 12.39
C LYS A 234 24.03 0.27 13.48
N GLY A 235 23.59 -0.97 13.37
CA GLY A 235 22.73 -1.63 14.38
C GLY A 235 21.25 -1.25 14.31
N LEU A 236 20.83 -0.46 13.31
CA LEU A 236 19.42 -0.03 13.19
C LEU A 236 18.46 -1.19 12.98
N LYS A 237 18.81 -2.14 12.09
CA LYS A 237 17.97 -3.32 11.82
C LYS A 237 17.76 -4.14 13.10
N ASP A 238 18.84 -4.39 13.83
CA ASP A 238 18.79 -5.15 15.09
C ASP A 238 17.96 -4.42 16.14
N ALA A 239 18.09 -3.10 16.23
CA ALA A 239 17.30 -2.28 17.15
C ALA A 239 15.81 -2.27 16.80
N ILE A 240 15.44 -2.27 15.52
CA ILE A 240 14.04 -2.37 15.07
C ILE A 240 13.49 -3.76 15.43
N LEU A 241 14.22 -4.84 15.12
CA LEU A 241 13.83 -6.21 15.43
C LEU A 241 13.70 -6.44 16.93
N ASP A 242 14.67 -5.96 17.71
CA ASP A 242 14.66 -6.09 19.17
C ASP A 242 13.40 -5.41 19.76
N ARG A 243 13.12 -4.18 19.34
CA ARG A 243 11.94 -3.46 19.80
C ARG A 243 10.63 -4.08 19.33
N TYR A 244 10.57 -4.59 18.10
CA TYR A 244 9.40 -5.28 17.59
C TYR A 244 9.12 -6.55 18.40
N ASN A 245 10.15 -7.36 18.67
CA ASN A 245 10.02 -8.64 19.37
C ASN A 245 9.75 -8.47 20.87
N ASN A 246 10.34 -7.45 21.50
CA ASN A 246 10.28 -7.20 22.93
C ASN A 246 9.25 -6.11 23.30
N TYR A 247 8.33 -5.77 22.41
CA TYR A 247 7.28 -4.82 22.69
C TYR A 247 6.36 -5.33 23.80
N ILE A 248 6.07 -4.47 24.77
CA ILE A 248 5.16 -4.74 25.89
C ILE A 248 4.00 -3.75 25.82
N ASP A 249 2.77 -4.25 25.95
CA ASP A 249 1.56 -3.44 25.95
C ASP A 249 1.65 -2.26 26.93
N GLY A 250 1.31 -1.09 26.42
CA GLY A 250 1.30 0.17 27.20
C GLY A 250 2.65 0.87 27.30
N GLN A 251 3.71 0.33 26.69
CA GLN A 251 4.97 1.06 26.54
C GLN A 251 4.97 1.88 25.25
N CYS A 252 5.33 3.17 25.37
CA CYS A 252 5.68 3.97 24.20
C CYS A 252 6.97 3.42 23.58
N ALA A 253 6.90 2.83 22.42
CA ALA A 253 8.08 2.50 21.64
C ALA A 253 8.48 3.73 20.82
N ILE A 254 9.21 4.68 21.45
CA ILE A 254 9.78 5.81 20.73
C ILE A 254 11.08 5.31 20.09
N ILE A 255 11.06 5.08 18.79
CA ILE A 255 12.29 4.92 18.01
C ILE A 255 12.60 6.31 17.43
N MET A 256 13.40 7.09 18.13
CA MET A 256 13.96 8.32 17.59
C MET A 256 15.19 7.98 16.75
N PHE A 257 15.06 8.15 15.45
CA PHE A 257 16.22 8.14 14.56
C PHE A 257 16.55 9.58 14.19
N ASN A 258 17.62 10.11 14.79
CA ASN A 258 18.24 11.36 14.31
C ASN A 258 19.01 11.06 13.01
N VAL A 259 18.29 11.05 11.92
CA VAL A 259 18.91 11.12 10.58
C VAL A 259 18.73 12.54 10.09
N PRO A 260 19.71 13.16 9.39
CA PRO A 260 19.68 14.57 9.00
C PRO A 260 18.44 15.00 8.22
N TYR A 261 17.62 14.06 7.74
CA TYR A 261 16.46 14.33 6.89
C TYR A 261 15.16 13.63 7.33
N TYR A 262 15.15 12.78 8.37
CA TYR A 262 13.94 12.09 8.84
C TYR A 262 13.99 11.85 10.34
N SER A 263 13.07 12.46 11.07
CA SER A 263 12.72 12.02 12.43
C SER A 263 11.51 11.10 12.30
N VAL A 264 11.68 9.80 12.47
CA VAL A 264 10.56 8.87 12.59
C VAL A 264 10.24 8.72 14.06
N ILE A 265 9.22 9.44 14.53
CA ILE A 265 8.66 9.24 15.87
C ILE A 265 7.58 8.16 15.73
N VAL A 266 7.85 6.99 16.27
CA VAL A 266 6.83 5.93 16.42
C VAL A 266 6.27 6.06 17.83
N ASP A 267 5.10 6.67 17.96
CA ASP A 267 4.34 6.71 19.19
C ASP A 267 3.21 5.67 19.10
N LEU A 268 3.19 4.72 20.02
CA LEU A 268 2.21 3.64 20.05
C LEU A 268 1.18 3.96 21.11
N LEU A 269 -0.03 4.28 20.69
CA LEU A 269 -1.16 4.38 21.59
C LEU A 269 -1.91 3.04 21.66
N PRO A 270 -2.18 2.55 22.87
CA PRO A 270 -2.99 1.35 23.03
C PRO A 270 -4.47 1.60 22.71
N LYS A 271 -5.07 0.72 21.95
CA LYS A 271 -6.50 0.39 21.86
C LYS A 271 -7.47 1.46 21.38
N GLN A 272 -7.58 1.72 20.09
CA GLN A 272 -8.80 2.38 19.60
C GLN A 272 -9.52 1.69 18.45
N TYR A 273 -8.92 0.75 17.74
CA TYR A 273 -9.59 0.04 16.65
C TYR A 273 -9.21 -1.43 16.62
N ILE A 274 -10.08 -2.27 17.20
CA ILE A 274 -10.04 -3.70 16.96
C ILE A 274 -10.82 -3.91 15.66
N HIS A 275 -10.15 -4.33 14.57
CA HIS A 275 -10.86 -4.88 13.43
C HIS A 275 -11.05 -6.39 13.66
N PRO A 276 -12.24 -6.86 14.02
CA PRO A 276 -12.46 -8.25 14.47
C PRO A 276 -12.29 -9.28 13.35
N LYS A 277 -12.18 -8.85 12.08
CA LYS A 277 -12.20 -9.74 10.92
C LYS A 277 -10.82 -10.17 10.42
N TYR A 278 -9.76 -9.46 10.79
CA TYR A 278 -8.42 -9.77 10.31
C TYR A 278 -7.54 -10.33 11.41
N ARG A 279 -7.46 -11.66 11.48
CA ARG A 279 -6.52 -12.37 12.33
C ARG A 279 -5.58 -13.16 11.44
N LEU A 280 -4.27 -12.96 11.57
CA LEU A 280 -3.25 -13.77 10.86
C LEU A 280 -3.46 -15.28 11.07
N ASN A 281 -3.97 -15.67 12.24
CA ASN A 281 -4.26 -17.07 12.58
C ASN A 281 -5.47 -17.68 11.83
N GLU A 282 -6.19 -16.89 11.03
CA GLU A 282 -7.29 -17.37 10.17
C GLU A 282 -6.88 -17.56 8.70
N ILE A 283 -5.61 -17.28 8.39
CA ILE A 283 -5.02 -17.67 7.11
C ILE A 283 -4.89 -19.20 7.13
N PRO A 284 -5.54 -19.92 6.20
CA PRO A 284 -5.39 -21.36 6.12
C PRO A 284 -3.91 -21.74 6.02
N GLU A 285 -3.50 -22.77 6.78
CA GLU A 285 -2.12 -23.32 6.76
C GLU A 285 -1.61 -23.65 5.34
N SER A 286 -2.52 -23.80 4.37
CA SER A 286 -2.19 -24.05 2.96
C SER A 286 -1.66 -22.82 2.19
N LEU A 287 -1.59 -21.64 2.83
CA LEU A 287 -1.03 -20.41 2.25
C LEU A 287 0.16 -19.85 3.07
N ILE A 288 0.63 -20.64 4.03
CA ILE A 288 1.84 -20.38 4.83
C ILE A 288 2.98 -21.24 4.30
#